data_4ae6d39b20f234162f5292ad8724ee36
#
_entry.id   4ae6d39b20f234162f5292ad8724ee36
#
_cell.length_a   1.000
_cell.length_b   1.000
_cell.length_c   1.000
_cell.angle_alpha   90.00
_cell.angle_beta   90.00
_cell.angle_gamma   90.00
#
_symmetry.space_group_name_H-M   'P 1'
#
loop_
_entity.id
_entity.type
_entity.pdbx_description
1 polymer ?
#
loop_
_entity_poly.entity_id
_entity_poly.type
_entity_poly.pdbx_seq_one_letter_code
_entity_poly.pdbx_strand_id
1 'polypeptide(L)'
;AELLITKPDAMRPVFIIGSEVPIPGGAQEAEDSLAVTKPEAFEDTVRTYQKAFADAGIPRGFDDVIAVVVQPGVEFGDDQVFFYDHTAAKDLCAKLAKYPQVAFEGHSTDYQRAKCLREMVEDGIIILKVGPAMTYGLREALFALTMMERELVPAQEQAYLIETLEQVMMENPNNWQKHYHGSFKQLGLARK
;
A
#
# COMPACT_ATOMS: atom_id res chain seq x y z
N ALA A 1 25.18 0.58 9.69
CA ALA A 1 26.51 0.16 10.18
C ALA A 1 27.03 1.15 11.22
N GLU A 2 27.15 2.43 10.90
CA GLU A 2 27.68 3.47 11.80
C GLU A 2 26.90 3.59 13.11
N LEU A 3 25.57 3.49 13.05
CA LEU A 3 24.70 3.53 14.25
C LEU A 3 24.97 2.35 15.20
N LEU A 4 25.22 1.16 14.69
CA LEU A 4 25.48 -0.04 15.49
C LEU A 4 26.90 -0.03 16.08
N ILE A 5 27.85 0.68 15.45
CA ILE A 5 29.20 0.87 15.97
C ILE A 5 29.16 1.84 17.17
N THR A 6 28.36 2.90 17.06
CA THR A 6 28.24 3.97 18.09
C THR A 6 27.28 3.63 19.20
N LYS A 7 26.31 2.74 18.95
CA LYS A 7 25.28 2.31 19.91
C LYS A 7 25.08 0.79 19.80
N PRO A 8 25.93 -0.02 20.42
CA PRO A 8 25.89 -1.49 20.32
C PRO A 8 24.59 -2.11 20.83
N ASP A 9 23.86 -1.41 21.72
CA ASP A 9 22.57 -1.84 22.26
C ASP A 9 21.36 -1.38 21.39
N ALA A 10 21.62 -0.69 20.28
CA ALA A 10 20.54 -0.28 19.38
C ALA A 10 19.96 -1.50 18.66
N MET A 11 18.65 -1.47 18.44
CA MET A 11 17.97 -2.48 17.62
C MET A 11 18.59 -2.50 16.23
N ARG A 12 19.01 -3.69 15.77
CA ARG A 12 19.56 -3.87 14.43
C ARG A 12 18.48 -3.59 13.38
N PRO A 13 18.69 -2.67 12.45
CA PRO A 13 17.73 -2.40 11.39
C PRO A 13 17.66 -3.58 10.43
N VAL A 14 16.48 -3.83 9.88
CA VAL A 14 16.27 -4.71 8.73
C VAL A 14 15.88 -3.88 7.51
N PHE A 15 16.12 -4.41 6.32
CA PHE A 15 15.91 -3.68 5.09
C PHE A 15 14.88 -4.38 4.20
N ILE A 16 14.10 -3.56 3.51
CA ILE A 16 13.27 -3.98 2.39
C ILE A 16 13.83 -3.27 1.16
N ILE A 17 14.04 -4.00 0.10
CA ILE A 17 14.62 -3.49 -1.15
C ILE A 17 13.60 -3.59 -2.27
N GLY A 18 13.74 -2.78 -3.30
CA GLY A 18 12.86 -2.84 -4.47
C GLY A 18 13.20 -1.77 -5.50
N SER A 19 12.97 -2.11 -6.76
CA SER A 19 13.06 -1.20 -7.92
C SER A 19 11.70 -0.85 -8.51
N GLU A 20 10.67 -1.63 -8.17
CA GLU A 20 9.29 -1.49 -8.68
C GLU A 20 8.35 -0.98 -7.58
N VAL A 21 8.66 0.21 -7.06
CA VAL A 21 7.83 0.84 -6.02
C VAL A 21 6.77 1.70 -6.70
N PRO A 22 5.47 1.35 -6.60
CA PRO A 22 4.39 2.15 -7.19
C PRO A 22 4.23 3.50 -6.50
N ILE A 23 3.56 4.43 -7.18
CA ILE A 23 3.20 5.72 -6.63
C ILE A 23 2.22 5.51 -5.47
N PRO A 24 2.45 6.12 -4.29
CA PRO A 24 1.52 6.00 -3.17
C PRO A 24 0.12 6.54 -3.51
N GLY A 25 -0.93 5.85 -3.05
CA GLY A 25 -2.31 6.30 -3.19
C GLY A 25 -3.11 5.60 -4.29
N GLY A 26 -2.53 4.57 -4.91
CA GLY A 26 -3.19 3.77 -5.95
C GLY A 26 -2.94 4.28 -7.38
N ALA A 27 -3.53 3.59 -8.36
CA ALA A 27 -3.40 3.93 -9.78
C ALA A 27 -4.00 5.32 -10.05
N GLN A 28 -3.20 6.18 -10.70
CA GLN A 28 -3.65 7.54 -11.08
C GLN A 28 -4.16 7.60 -12.53
N GLU A 29 -3.93 6.56 -13.31
CA GLU A 29 -4.42 6.41 -14.69
C GLU A 29 -5.17 5.08 -14.81
N ALA A 30 -6.12 5.02 -15.73
CA ALA A 30 -6.86 3.79 -16.00
C ALA A 30 -5.93 2.76 -16.67
N GLU A 31 -5.71 1.65 -16.01
CA GLU A 31 -4.98 0.52 -16.56
C GLU A 31 -5.96 -0.61 -16.93
N ASP A 32 -5.85 -1.14 -18.16
CA ASP A 32 -6.68 -2.26 -18.60
C ASP A 32 -6.20 -3.61 -18.03
N SER A 33 -4.92 -3.70 -17.67
CA SER A 33 -4.32 -4.87 -17.02
C SER A 33 -3.05 -4.51 -16.26
N LEU A 34 -2.84 -5.16 -15.13
CA LEU A 34 -1.66 -4.98 -14.30
C LEU A 34 -0.65 -6.12 -14.56
N ALA A 35 0.58 -5.76 -14.94
CA ALA A 35 1.62 -6.75 -15.17
C ALA A 35 2.26 -7.20 -13.85
N VAL A 36 2.34 -8.51 -13.63
CA VAL A 36 3.11 -9.09 -12.52
C VAL A 36 4.60 -8.90 -12.77
N THR A 37 5.37 -8.59 -11.71
CA THR A 37 6.85 -8.53 -11.78
C THR A 37 7.40 -9.81 -12.40
N LYS A 38 8.22 -9.64 -13.44
CA LYS A 38 8.86 -10.79 -14.08
C LYS A 38 9.89 -11.44 -13.14
N PRO A 39 9.97 -12.77 -13.12
CA PRO A 39 10.92 -13.49 -12.30
C PRO A 39 12.37 -13.02 -12.46
N GLU A 40 12.76 -12.64 -13.67
CA GLU A 40 14.10 -12.14 -13.99
C GLU A 40 14.33 -10.74 -13.40
N ALA A 41 13.32 -9.87 -13.44
CA ALA A 41 13.40 -8.52 -12.86
C ALA A 41 13.58 -8.57 -11.33
N PHE A 42 12.90 -9.51 -10.65
CA PHE A 42 13.15 -9.78 -9.24
C PHE A 42 14.60 -10.21 -8.98
N GLU A 43 15.14 -11.18 -9.74
CA GLU A 43 16.52 -11.65 -9.59
C GLU A 43 17.53 -10.53 -9.90
N ASP A 44 17.24 -9.66 -10.87
CA ASP A 44 18.06 -8.48 -11.20
C ASP A 44 18.07 -7.45 -10.05
N THR A 45 16.93 -7.21 -9.43
CA THR A 45 16.81 -6.37 -8.24
C THR A 45 17.70 -6.90 -7.12
N VAL A 46 17.59 -8.19 -6.79
CA VAL A 46 18.43 -8.82 -5.76
C VAL A 46 19.90 -8.63 -6.06
N ARG A 47 20.36 -8.96 -7.28
CA ARG A 47 21.77 -8.81 -7.69
C ARG A 47 22.26 -7.36 -7.61
N THR A 48 21.42 -6.42 -8.02
CA THR A 48 21.76 -5.00 -8.00
C THR A 48 22.00 -4.51 -6.57
N TYR A 49 21.15 -4.89 -5.64
CA TYR A 49 21.31 -4.49 -4.25
C TYR A 49 22.46 -5.22 -3.57
N GLN A 50 22.68 -6.52 -3.84
CA GLN A 50 23.89 -7.24 -3.36
C GLN A 50 25.16 -6.52 -3.77
N LYS A 51 25.24 -6.14 -5.05
CA LYS A 51 26.38 -5.37 -5.57
C LYS A 51 26.50 -4.00 -4.89
N ALA A 52 25.40 -3.27 -4.73
CA ALA A 52 25.41 -1.94 -4.09
C ALA A 52 25.91 -2.00 -2.63
N PHE A 53 25.48 -2.99 -1.86
CA PHE A 53 25.98 -3.22 -0.51
C PHE A 53 27.49 -3.54 -0.49
N ALA A 54 27.96 -4.34 -1.45
CA ALA A 54 29.37 -4.67 -1.58
C ALA A 54 30.22 -3.44 -1.97
N ASP A 55 29.77 -2.68 -2.98
CA ASP A 55 30.43 -1.45 -3.46
C ASP A 55 30.50 -0.38 -2.34
N ALA A 56 29.50 -0.33 -1.46
CA ALA A 56 29.49 0.54 -0.29
C ALA A 56 30.39 0.06 0.87
N GLY A 57 31.09 -1.08 0.72
CA GLY A 57 31.97 -1.64 1.75
C GLY A 57 31.23 -2.32 2.93
N ILE A 58 29.95 -2.61 2.79
CA ILE A 58 29.10 -3.25 3.80
C ILE A 58 28.39 -4.52 3.25
N PRO A 59 29.11 -5.49 2.67
CA PRO A 59 28.50 -6.64 2.00
C PRO A 59 27.53 -7.43 2.92
N ARG A 60 27.82 -7.49 4.21
CA ARG A 60 26.93 -8.12 5.21
C ARG A 60 25.63 -7.37 5.47
N GLY A 61 25.49 -6.13 4.98
CA GLY A 61 24.23 -5.41 5.07
C GLY A 61 23.09 -6.09 4.30
N PHE A 62 23.44 -6.89 3.29
CA PHE A 62 22.43 -7.68 2.56
C PHE A 62 21.86 -8.84 3.40
N ASP A 63 22.57 -9.31 4.42
CA ASP A 63 22.09 -10.35 5.34
C ASP A 63 20.88 -9.86 6.17
N ASP A 64 20.72 -8.53 6.28
CA ASP A 64 19.61 -7.88 6.98
C ASP A 64 18.43 -7.53 6.06
N VAL A 65 18.51 -7.89 4.78
CA VAL A 65 17.37 -7.74 3.85
C VAL A 65 16.37 -8.85 4.11
N ILE A 66 15.14 -8.45 4.51
CA ILE A 66 14.07 -9.39 4.88
C ILE A 66 12.99 -9.51 3.80
N ALA A 67 12.88 -8.52 2.91
CA ALA A 67 11.89 -8.57 1.84
C ALA A 67 12.32 -7.80 0.59
N VAL A 68 11.68 -8.15 -0.52
CA VAL A 68 11.81 -7.46 -1.80
C VAL A 68 10.43 -6.99 -2.26
N VAL A 69 10.32 -5.70 -2.61
CA VAL A 69 9.10 -5.15 -3.19
C VAL A 69 8.89 -5.71 -4.58
N VAL A 70 7.69 -6.20 -4.84
CA VAL A 70 7.27 -6.71 -6.15
C VAL A 70 5.87 -6.19 -6.48
N GLN A 71 5.52 -6.17 -7.78
CA GLN A 71 4.14 -6.02 -8.24
C GLN A 71 3.52 -7.40 -8.43
N PRO A 72 2.65 -7.87 -7.52
CA PRO A 72 2.04 -9.19 -7.64
C PRO A 72 0.75 -9.21 -8.48
N GLY A 73 0.46 -8.13 -9.21
CA GLY A 73 -0.76 -7.98 -10.00
C GLY A 73 -1.92 -7.40 -9.20
N VAL A 74 -1.65 -6.64 -8.13
CA VAL A 74 -2.67 -5.98 -7.32
C VAL A 74 -2.54 -4.46 -7.41
N GLU A 75 -3.66 -3.78 -7.55
CA GLU A 75 -3.76 -2.34 -7.53
C GLU A 75 -5.20 -1.92 -7.23
N PHE A 76 -5.42 -0.66 -6.94
CA PHE A 76 -6.74 -0.06 -6.84
C PHE A 76 -6.74 1.36 -7.42
N GLY A 77 -7.90 1.77 -7.92
CA GLY A 77 -8.19 3.14 -8.36
C GLY A 77 -9.39 3.69 -7.61
N ASP A 78 -9.95 4.78 -8.12
CA ASP A 78 -11.11 5.43 -7.51
C ASP A 78 -12.39 4.57 -7.56
N ASP A 79 -12.51 3.70 -8.57
CA ASP A 79 -13.71 2.88 -8.85
C ASP A 79 -13.40 1.41 -9.21
N GLN A 80 -12.11 1.01 -9.14
CA GLN A 80 -11.67 -0.30 -9.57
C GLN A 80 -10.67 -0.90 -8.57
N VAL A 81 -10.73 -2.23 -8.40
CA VAL A 81 -9.76 -3.02 -7.62
C VAL A 81 -9.30 -4.19 -8.48
N PHE A 82 -7.99 -4.29 -8.70
CA PHE A 82 -7.35 -5.45 -9.32
C PHE A 82 -7.06 -6.48 -8.24
N PHE A 83 -7.81 -7.57 -8.26
CA PHE A 83 -7.68 -8.63 -7.27
C PHE A 83 -6.50 -9.55 -7.59
N TYR A 84 -5.84 -10.02 -6.54
CA TYR A 84 -4.75 -10.99 -6.66
C TYR A 84 -5.19 -12.26 -7.39
N ASP A 85 -4.36 -12.66 -8.36
CA ASP A 85 -4.49 -13.93 -9.08
C ASP A 85 -3.25 -14.79 -8.84
N HIS A 86 -3.40 -15.80 -7.98
CA HIS A 86 -2.38 -16.80 -7.68
C HIS A 86 -1.76 -17.42 -8.93
N THR A 87 -2.58 -17.67 -9.97
CA THR A 87 -2.08 -18.29 -11.21
C THR A 87 -1.16 -17.36 -11.98
N ALA A 88 -1.49 -16.06 -12.04
CA ALA A 88 -0.67 -15.05 -12.70
C ALA A 88 0.66 -14.82 -11.97
N ALA A 89 0.67 -14.87 -10.63
CA ALA A 89 1.86 -14.64 -9.81
C ALA A 89 2.75 -15.89 -9.62
N LYS A 90 2.30 -17.07 -10.07
CA LYS A 90 2.93 -18.36 -9.80
C LYS A 90 4.43 -18.41 -10.11
N ASP A 91 4.84 -17.92 -11.28
CA ASP A 91 6.23 -18.01 -11.73
C ASP A 91 7.16 -17.07 -10.92
N LEU A 92 6.64 -15.90 -10.53
CA LEU A 92 7.33 -14.99 -9.62
C LEU A 92 7.50 -15.64 -8.24
N CYS A 93 6.41 -16.14 -7.66
CA CYS A 93 6.42 -16.72 -6.31
C CYS A 93 7.30 -17.98 -6.21
N ALA A 94 7.37 -18.79 -7.27
CA ALA A 94 8.27 -19.93 -7.33
C ALA A 94 9.76 -19.57 -7.19
N LYS A 95 10.16 -18.33 -7.50
CA LYS A 95 11.56 -17.88 -7.34
C LYS A 95 11.98 -17.73 -5.89
N LEU A 96 11.05 -17.49 -4.94
CA LEU A 96 11.39 -17.39 -3.52
C LEU A 96 12.10 -18.62 -2.96
N ALA A 97 11.87 -19.81 -3.54
CA ALA A 97 12.53 -21.02 -3.12
C ALA A 97 14.08 -20.94 -3.20
N LYS A 98 14.62 -20.03 -4.03
CA LYS A 98 16.06 -19.77 -4.15
C LYS A 98 16.57 -18.74 -3.12
N TYR A 99 15.69 -18.04 -2.44
CA TYR A 99 15.98 -16.92 -1.55
C TYR A 99 15.25 -17.08 -0.21
N PRO A 100 15.54 -18.15 0.56
CA PRO A 100 14.75 -18.49 1.76
C PRO A 100 14.85 -17.45 2.89
N GLN A 101 15.78 -16.49 2.77
CA GLN A 101 15.96 -15.42 3.76
C GLN A 101 15.08 -14.20 3.51
N VAL A 102 14.42 -14.08 2.34
CA VAL A 102 13.56 -12.94 2.02
C VAL A 102 12.12 -13.38 1.75
N ALA A 103 11.20 -12.45 1.95
CA ALA A 103 9.82 -12.56 1.52
C ALA A 103 9.51 -11.53 0.42
N PHE A 104 8.30 -11.53 -0.12
CA PHE A 104 7.81 -10.44 -0.94
C PHE A 104 7.05 -9.40 -0.12
N GLU A 105 7.22 -8.13 -0.49
CA GLU A 105 6.36 -7.03 -0.09
C GLU A 105 5.49 -6.61 -1.28
N GLY A 106 4.17 -6.68 -1.10
CA GLY A 106 3.17 -6.18 -2.06
C GLY A 106 2.66 -4.81 -1.63
N HIS A 107 2.63 -3.85 -2.55
CA HIS A 107 2.00 -2.55 -2.34
C HIS A 107 0.57 -2.55 -2.85
N SER A 108 -0.19 -1.49 -2.53
CA SER A 108 -1.57 -1.29 -3.01
C SER A 108 -2.50 -2.48 -2.73
N THR A 109 -2.30 -3.14 -1.58
CA THR A 109 -3.10 -4.30 -1.19
C THR A 109 -4.43 -3.92 -0.53
N ASP A 110 -4.79 -2.65 -0.60
CA ASP A 110 -6.08 -2.12 -0.15
C ASP A 110 -7.24 -2.81 -0.87
N TYR A 111 -8.35 -2.97 -0.17
CA TYR A 111 -9.62 -3.51 -0.68
C TYR A 111 -9.56 -4.94 -1.21
N GLN A 112 -8.46 -5.67 -1.04
CA GLN A 112 -8.36 -7.07 -1.42
C GLN A 112 -9.34 -7.94 -0.63
N ARG A 113 -9.90 -8.96 -1.28
CA ARG A 113 -10.76 -9.93 -0.62
C ARG A 113 -9.96 -10.79 0.36
N ALA A 114 -10.59 -11.25 1.44
CA ALA A 114 -9.93 -12.11 2.43
C ALA A 114 -9.27 -13.36 1.82
N LYS A 115 -9.89 -13.95 0.77
CA LYS A 115 -9.30 -15.06 0.01
C LYS A 115 -8.00 -14.64 -0.67
N CYS A 116 -7.99 -13.49 -1.35
CA CYS A 116 -6.82 -12.97 -2.06
C CYS A 116 -5.66 -12.67 -1.09
N LEU A 117 -5.96 -12.05 0.06
CA LEU A 117 -4.95 -11.79 1.10
C LEU A 117 -4.33 -13.09 1.64
N ARG A 118 -5.14 -14.14 1.83
CA ARG A 118 -4.64 -15.45 2.24
C ARG A 118 -3.73 -16.06 1.19
N GLU A 119 -4.17 -16.08 -0.08
CA GLU A 119 -3.38 -16.60 -1.19
C GLU A 119 -2.06 -15.86 -1.34
N MET A 120 -2.05 -14.52 -1.21
CA MET A 120 -0.82 -13.72 -1.21
C MET A 120 0.16 -14.20 -0.12
N VAL A 121 -0.31 -14.39 1.11
CA VAL A 121 0.54 -14.85 2.22
C VAL A 121 1.06 -16.27 1.97
N GLU A 122 0.23 -17.17 1.48
CA GLU A 122 0.60 -18.55 1.12
C GLU A 122 1.66 -18.58 0.00
N ASP A 123 1.63 -17.60 -0.90
CA ASP A 123 2.59 -17.43 -2.00
C ASP A 123 3.87 -16.67 -1.61
N GLY A 124 4.00 -16.29 -0.33
CA GLY A 124 5.21 -15.63 0.21
C GLY A 124 5.18 -14.10 0.13
N ILE A 125 4.05 -13.49 -0.22
CA ILE A 125 3.84 -12.04 -0.13
C ILE A 125 3.31 -11.75 1.27
N ILE A 126 4.20 -11.64 2.25
CA ILE A 126 3.83 -11.57 3.67
C ILE A 126 3.82 -10.14 4.24
N ILE A 127 4.39 -9.18 3.53
CA ILE A 127 4.27 -7.76 3.88
C ILE A 127 3.26 -7.14 2.91
N LEU A 128 2.11 -6.77 3.46
CA LEU A 128 0.97 -6.23 2.71
C LEU A 128 0.81 -4.75 3.08
N LYS A 129 1.15 -3.86 2.15
CA LYS A 129 1.04 -2.42 2.41
C LYS A 129 -0.33 -1.90 2.05
N VAL A 130 -0.94 -1.24 3.03
CA VAL A 130 -2.25 -0.59 2.91
C VAL A 130 -2.14 0.88 3.33
N GLY A 131 -3.04 1.70 2.84
CA GLY A 131 -3.10 3.13 3.15
C GLY A 131 -4.55 3.61 3.13
N PRO A 132 -5.12 3.99 1.97
CA PRO A 132 -6.43 4.60 1.86
C PRO A 132 -7.56 3.78 2.47
N ALA A 133 -7.54 2.45 2.40
CA ALA A 133 -8.57 1.60 2.98
C ALA A 133 -8.72 1.80 4.49
N MET A 134 -7.61 2.02 5.22
CA MET A 134 -7.64 2.27 6.66
C MET A 134 -8.25 3.63 6.97
N THR A 135 -7.88 4.66 6.19
CA THR A 135 -8.45 6.01 6.31
C THR A 135 -9.94 6.02 5.96
N TYR A 136 -10.32 5.29 4.92
CA TYR A 136 -11.71 5.13 4.52
C TYR A 136 -12.54 4.46 5.62
N GLY A 137 -12.06 3.34 6.16
CA GLY A 137 -12.75 2.64 7.27
C GLY A 137 -12.91 3.52 8.52
N LEU A 138 -11.90 4.33 8.87
CA LEU A 138 -12.00 5.31 9.94
C LEU A 138 -13.08 6.35 9.65
N ARG A 139 -13.12 6.87 8.41
CA ARG A 139 -14.12 7.85 7.98
C ARG A 139 -15.54 7.27 8.06
N GLU A 140 -15.78 6.05 7.59
CA GLU A 140 -17.08 5.38 7.71
C GLU A 140 -17.53 5.26 9.17
N ALA A 141 -16.63 4.85 10.06
CA ALA A 141 -16.93 4.74 11.49
C ALA A 141 -17.29 6.10 12.10
N LEU A 142 -16.56 7.16 11.78
CA LEU A 142 -16.85 8.52 12.25
C LEU A 142 -18.18 9.04 11.69
N PHE A 143 -18.52 8.73 10.44
CA PHE A 143 -19.81 9.10 9.85
C PHE A 143 -20.97 8.37 10.54
N ALA A 144 -20.79 7.08 10.86
CA ALA A 144 -21.77 6.32 11.64
C ALA A 144 -21.98 6.93 13.05
N LEU A 145 -20.90 7.34 13.73
CA LEU A 145 -20.99 8.04 15.02
C LEU A 145 -21.72 9.38 14.88
N THR A 146 -21.50 10.13 13.79
CA THR A 146 -22.25 11.38 13.54
C THR A 146 -23.75 11.12 13.37
N MET A 147 -24.17 10.00 12.78
CA MET A 147 -25.58 9.65 12.70
C MET A 147 -26.17 9.37 14.09
N MET A 148 -25.41 8.66 14.95
CA MET A 148 -25.82 8.43 16.35
C MET A 148 -25.87 9.75 17.14
N GLU A 149 -24.91 10.64 16.95
CA GLU A 149 -24.85 11.96 17.58
C GLU A 149 -26.12 12.77 17.27
N ARG A 150 -26.58 12.76 16.01
CA ARG A 150 -27.78 13.46 15.58
C ARG A 150 -29.06 13.03 16.31
N GLU A 151 -29.13 11.77 16.73
CA GLU A 151 -30.25 11.20 17.47
C GLU A 151 -30.17 11.45 18.97
N LEU A 152 -28.95 11.51 19.53
CA LEU A 152 -28.73 11.48 20.98
C LEU A 152 -28.32 12.84 21.58
N VAL A 153 -27.76 13.74 20.76
CA VAL A 153 -27.17 15.00 21.23
C VAL A 153 -27.99 16.19 20.71
N PRO A 154 -28.31 17.17 21.57
CA PRO A 154 -28.98 18.38 21.12
C PRO A 154 -28.20 19.10 20.00
N ALA A 155 -28.91 19.65 19.02
CA ALA A 155 -28.30 20.23 17.82
C ALA A 155 -27.18 21.24 18.11
N GLN A 156 -27.35 22.07 19.15
CA GLN A 156 -26.34 23.08 19.55
C GLN A 156 -25.04 22.50 20.13
N GLU A 157 -25.03 21.20 20.45
CA GLU A 157 -23.87 20.49 21.04
C GLU A 157 -23.24 19.49 20.07
N GLN A 158 -23.83 19.32 18.86
CA GLN A 158 -23.32 18.41 17.84
C GLN A 158 -22.06 18.94 17.17
N ALA A 159 -21.16 18.02 16.79
CA ALA A 159 -19.87 18.35 16.14
C ALA A 159 -20.00 18.74 14.67
N TYR A 160 -21.08 18.35 13.99
CA TYR A 160 -21.31 18.60 12.54
C TYR A 160 -20.12 18.14 11.67
N LEU A 161 -19.54 16.98 12.00
CA LEU A 161 -18.30 16.50 11.37
C LEU A 161 -18.42 16.40 9.84
N ILE A 162 -19.52 15.85 9.31
CA ILE A 162 -19.71 15.65 7.87
C ILE A 162 -19.72 17.00 7.14
N GLU A 163 -20.45 17.96 7.69
CA GLU A 163 -20.57 19.32 7.13
C GLU A 163 -19.23 20.06 7.20
N THR A 164 -18.51 19.93 8.31
CA THR A 164 -17.18 20.52 8.49
C THR A 164 -16.17 19.95 7.49
N LEU A 165 -16.17 18.62 7.29
CA LEU A 165 -15.29 17.98 6.31
C LEU A 165 -15.63 18.43 4.88
N GLU A 166 -16.90 18.49 4.51
CA GLU A 166 -17.31 18.98 3.20
C GLU A 166 -16.88 20.44 2.97
N GLN A 167 -17.04 21.29 3.97
CA GLN A 167 -16.58 22.68 3.90
C GLN A 167 -15.06 22.76 3.67
N VAL A 168 -14.26 22.03 4.47
CA VAL A 168 -12.79 22.03 4.34
C VAL A 168 -12.36 21.50 2.96
N MET A 169 -13.01 20.46 2.45
CA MET A 169 -12.72 19.93 1.11
C MET A 169 -13.07 20.94 0.01
N MET A 170 -14.16 21.67 0.15
CA MET A 170 -14.54 22.72 -0.82
C MET A 170 -13.62 23.93 -0.77
N GLU A 171 -13.11 24.31 0.39
CA GLU A 171 -12.13 25.39 0.55
C GLU A 171 -10.74 25.00 0.01
N ASN A 172 -10.41 23.69 0.01
CA ASN A 172 -9.09 23.17 -0.40
C ASN A 172 -9.23 22.10 -1.49
N PRO A 173 -9.67 22.44 -2.72
CA PRO A 173 -9.99 21.45 -3.75
C PRO A 173 -8.79 20.74 -4.35
N ASN A 174 -7.56 21.22 -4.12
CA ASN A 174 -6.34 20.73 -4.75
C ASN A 174 -6.06 19.22 -4.49
N ASN A 175 -6.58 18.67 -3.38
CA ASN A 175 -6.33 17.29 -2.99
C ASN A 175 -7.33 16.28 -3.60
N TRP A 176 -8.46 16.73 -4.15
CA TRP A 176 -9.49 15.84 -4.67
C TRP A 176 -9.97 16.18 -6.10
N GLN A 177 -9.90 17.46 -6.52
CA GLN A 177 -10.52 17.94 -7.75
C GLN A 177 -10.01 17.21 -9.00
N LYS A 178 -8.77 16.78 -9.04
CA LYS A 178 -8.19 16.04 -10.17
C LYS A 178 -8.61 14.58 -10.25
N HIS A 179 -9.15 14.03 -9.17
CA HIS A 179 -9.50 12.60 -9.06
C HIS A 179 -10.99 12.35 -9.28
N TYR A 180 -11.84 13.33 -8.94
CA TYR A 180 -13.30 13.18 -9.02
C TYR A 180 -13.87 13.91 -10.21
N HIS A 181 -14.70 13.20 -10.99
CA HIS A 181 -15.31 13.70 -12.20
C HIS A 181 -16.83 13.56 -12.14
N GLY A 182 -17.55 14.44 -12.85
CA GLY A 182 -19.01 14.36 -12.97
C GLY A 182 -19.74 15.65 -12.63
N SER A 183 -21.06 15.53 -12.48
CA SER A 183 -21.93 16.63 -12.09
C SER A 183 -21.70 17.08 -10.64
N PHE A 184 -22.16 18.26 -10.29
CA PHE A 184 -22.07 18.79 -8.91
C PHE A 184 -22.58 17.80 -7.86
N LYS A 185 -23.68 17.09 -8.14
CA LYS A 185 -24.25 16.07 -7.24
C LYS A 185 -23.30 14.86 -7.10
N GLN A 186 -22.72 14.38 -8.20
CA GLN A 186 -21.79 13.26 -8.20
C GLN A 186 -20.50 13.63 -7.45
N LEU A 187 -19.95 14.82 -7.67
CA LEU A 187 -18.80 15.32 -6.93
C LEU A 187 -19.08 15.44 -5.42
N GLY A 188 -20.30 15.87 -5.04
CA GLY A 188 -20.70 15.92 -3.64
C GLY A 188 -20.79 14.53 -2.98
N LEU A 189 -21.19 13.50 -3.74
CA LEU A 189 -21.18 12.10 -3.26
C LEU A 189 -19.77 11.53 -3.19
N ALA A 190 -18.92 11.83 -4.17
CA ALA A 190 -17.54 11.33 -4.21
C ALA A 190 -16.66 11.89 -3.07
N ARG A 191 -17.03 13.05 -2.50
CA ARG A 191 -16.33 13.63 -1.34
C ARG A 191 -16.80 13.07 0.01
N LYS A 192 -17.86 12.29 0.03
CA LYS A 192 -18.44 11.69 1.27
C LYS A 192 -18.00 10.25 1.43
#